data_387b8edc14d540307957e239b798fa2b
#
_entry.id   387b8edc14d540307957e239b798fa2b
#
_cell.length_a   1.000
_cell.length_b   1.000
_cell.length_c   1.000
_cell.angle_alpha   90.00
_cell.angle_beta   90.00
_cell.angle_gamma   90.00
#
_symmetry.space_group_name_H-M   'P 1'
#
loop_
_entity.id
_entity.type
_entity.pdbx_description
1 polymer ?
#
loop_
_entity_poly.entity_id
_entity_poly.type
_entity_poly.pdbx_seq_one_letter_code
_entity_poly.pdbx_strand_id
1 'polypeptide(L)'
;MKRLVPIWILCVATLATNIAANVVSPANDFAHLAPRFISFRTGGLITGVIGILIQPWKLIADPSGYIFTWLVAYSALLGAVGGVLIADYFVLRRTEFDLPGLYRRNGPYWYRGGFNPAALVATVLGIAPCVPGFLATVSPNIAPS
;
A
#
# COMPACT_ATOMS: atom_id res chain seq x y z
N MET A 1 33.39 25.14 -7.68
CA MET A 1 33.55 23.87 -6.97
C MET A 1 32.81 23.82 -5.61
N LYS A 2 32.82 24.89 -4.79
CA LYS A 2 32.20 24.87 -3.44
C LYS A 2 30.66 24.61 -3.40
N ARG A 3 29.94 24.82 -4.49
CA ARG A 3 28.48 24.59 -4.57
C ARG A 3 28.11 23.20 -5.14
N LEU A 4 29.04 22.49 -5.76
CA LEU A 4 28.74 21.18 -6.34
C LEU A 4 28.67 20.08 -5.28
N VAL A 5 29.48 20.15 -4.23
CA VAL A 5 29.50 19.17 -3.15
C VAL A 5 28.14 19.05 -2.43
N PRO A 6 27.51 20.15 -1.97
CA PRO A 6 26.20 20.05 -1.33
C PRO A 6 25.11 19.55 -2.28
N ILE A 7 25.17 19.85 -3.58
CA ILE A 7 24.22 19.32 -4.57
C ILE A 7 24.36 17.80 -4.69
N TRP A 8 25.59 17.28 -4.78
CA TRP A 8 25.83 15.84 -4.83
C TRP A 8 25.34 15.13 -3.57
N ILE A 9 25.61 15.69 -2.39
CA ILE A 9 25.13 15.15 -1.12
C ILE A 9 23.60 15.08 -1.11
N LEU A 10 22.93 16.15 -1.54
CA LEU A 10 21.47 16.21 -1.61
C LEU A 10 20.91 15.16 -2.59
N CYS A 11 21.49 15.03 -3.77
CA CYS A 11 21.08 14.02 -4.76
C CYS A 11 21.22 12.60 -4.20
N VAL A 12 22.36 12.27 -3.57
CA VAL A 12 22.60 10.95 -3.00
C VAL A 12 21.65 10.69 -1.82
N ALA A 13 21.45 11.66 -0.94
CA ALA A 13 20.53 11.52 0.19
C ALA A 13 19.09 11.31 -0.30
N THR A 14 18.63 12.10 -1.26
CA THR A 14 17.27 11.96 -1.83
C THR A 14 17.10 10.60 -2.50
N LEU A 15 18.08 10.14 -3.28
CA LEU A 15 18.03 8.85 -3.95
C LEU A 15 18.03 7.70 -2.94
N ALA A 16 18.89 7.75 -1.93
CA ALA A 16 18.98 6.73 -0.90
C ALA A 16 17.65 6.61 -0.10
N THR A 17 17.08 7.75 0.29
CA THR A 17 15.79 7.77 1.01
C THR A 17 14.65 7.24 0.12
N ASN A 18 14.64 7.64 -1.15
CA ASN A 18 13.60 7.19 -2.09
C ASN A 18 13.70 5.68 -2.34
N ILE A 19 14.90 5.14 -2.53
CA ILE A 19 15.11 3.69 -2.70
C ILE A 19 14.66 2.95 -1.45
N ALA A 20 15.05 3.40 -0.25
CA ALA A 20 14.68 2.76 1.00
C ALA A 20 13.15 2.71 1.20
N ALA A 21 12.47 3.81 0.94
CA ALA A 21 11.03 3.92 1.14
C ALA A 21 10.20 3.23 0.05
N ASN A 22 10.59 3.41 -1.23
CA ASN A 22 9.72 3.06 -2.36
C ASN A 22 10.16 1.82 -3.14
N VAL A 23 11.34 1.25 -2.86
CA VAL A 23 11.84 0.04 -3.54
C VAL A 23 12.03 -1.10 -2.56
N VAL A 24 12.67 -0.85 -1.41
CA VAL A 24 12.99 -1.92 -0.45
C VAL A 24 11.73 -2.53 0.16
N SER A 25 10.77 -1.70 0.58
CA SER A 25 9.52 -2.18 1.18
C SER A 25 8.70 -3.02 0.16
N PRO A 26 8.34 -2.53 -1.02
CA PRO A 26 7.64 -3.35 -2.01
C PRO A 26 8.42 -4.59 -2.46
N ALA A 27 9.75 -4.54 -2.52
CA ALA A 27 10.56 -5.70 -2.85
C ALA A 27 10.41 -6.82 -1.83
N ASN A 28 10.36 -6.47 -0.53
CA ASN A 28 10.07 -7.41 0.54
C ASN A 28 8.64 -7.95 0.44
N ASP A 29 7.66 -7.10 0.16
CA ASP A 29 6.25 -7.50 0.04
C ASP A 29 6.07 -8.52 -1.09
N PHE A 30 6.66 -8.28 -2.26
CA PHE A 30 6.65 -9.24 -3.38
C PHE A 30 7.37 -10.55 -3.02
N ALA A 31 8.51 -10.47 -2.32
CA ALA A 31 9.24 -11.66 -1.90
C ALA A 31 8.44 -12.50 -0.88
N HIS A 32 7.69 -11.84 0.01
CA HIS A 32 6.82 -12.54 0.97
C HIS A 32 5.54 -13.08 0.33
N LEU A 33 5.02 -12.42 -0.71
CA LEU A 33 3.82 -12.87 -1.42
C LEU A 33 4.04 -14.22 -2.11
N ALA A 34 5.21 -14.43 -2.72
CA ALA A 34 5.51 -15.65 -3.44
C ALA A 34 6.98 -16.07 -3.22
N PRO A 35 7.37 -16.50 -2.00
CA PRO A 35 8.77 -16.73 -1.61
C PRO A 35 9.47 -17.83 -2.42
N ARG A 36 8.71 -18.72 -3.07
CA ARG A 36 9.26 -19.78 -3.95
C ARG A 36 9.70 -19.25 -5.31
N PHE A 37 9.14 -18.16 -5.78
CA PHE A 37 9.31 -17.63 -7.14
C PHE A 37 9.97 -16.27 -7.18
N ILE A 38 9.77 -15.46 -6.15
CA ILE A 38 10.21 -14.07 -6.11
C ILE A 38 11.26 -13.90 -5.00
N SER A 39 12.50 -13.66 -5.41
CA SER A 39 13.54 -13.21 -4.49
C SER A 39 13.43 -11.72 -4.24
N PHE A 40 14.09 -11.20 -3.21
CA PHE A 40 14.17 -9.76 -2.94
C PHE A 40 14.64 -8.95 -4.17
N ARG A 41 15.66 -9.46 -4.89
CA ARG A 41 16.17 -8.80 -6.10
C ARG A 41 15.13 -8.76 -7.22
N THR A 42 14.41 -9.86 -7.42
CA THR A 42 13.32 -9.94 -8.40
C THR A 42 12.17 -9.02 -8.00
N GLY A 43 11.80 -8.97 -6.71
CA GLY A 43 10.80 -8.04 -6.19
C GLY A 43 11.18 -6.58 -6.42
N GLY A 44 12.45 -6.22 -6.23
CA GLY A 44 12.96 -4.88 -6.53
C GLY A 44 12.89 -4.53 -8.01
N LEU A 45 13.20 -5.47 -8.90
CA LEU A 45 13.06 -5.28 -10.36
C LEU A 45 11.59 -5.10 -10.76
N ILE A 46 10.70 -5.92 -10.21
CA ILE A 46 9.24 -5.78 -10.44
C ILE A 46 8.78 -4.39 -10.00
N THR A 47 9.17 -3.94 -8.82
CA THR A 47 8.86 -2.60 -8.31
C THR A 47 9.35 -1.51 -9.25
N GLY A 48 10.59 -1.60 -9.74
CA GLY A 48 11.16 -0.65 -10.69
C GLY A 48 10.40 -0.60 -12.01
N VAL A 49 10.05 -1.76 -12.55
CA VAL A 49 9.25 -1.86 -13.79
C VAL A 49 7.86 -1.25 -13.59
N ILE A 50 7.18 -1.57 -12.50
CA ILE A 50 5.88 -0.97 -12.16
C ILE A 50 6.02 0.55 -12.03
N GLY A 51 7.07 1.04 -11.34
CA GLY A 51 7.33 2.45 -11.19
C GLY A 51 7.49 3.20 -12.53
N ILE A 52 8.12 2.57 -13.52
CA ILE A 52 8.24 3.12 -14.88
C ILE A 52 6.90 3.10 -15.61
N LEU A 53 6.14 1.99 -15.50
CA LEU A 53 4.85 1.82 -16.18
C LEU A 53 3.76 2.78 -15.67
N ILE A 54 3.81 3.16 -14.40
CA ILE A 54 2.92 4.18 -13.81
C ILE A 54 3.13 5.56 -14.44
N GLN A 55 4.26 5.79 -15.13
CA GLN A 55 4.57 7.04 -15.81
C GLN A 55 4.50 8.27 -14.88
N PRO A 56 5.30 8.32 -13.80
CA PRO A 56 5.23 9.39 -12.80
C PRO A 56 5.39 10.80 -13.37
N TRP A 57 6.10 10.95 -14.49
CA TRP A 57 6.22 12.23 -15.21
C TRP A 57 4.86 12.75 -15.73
N LYS A 58 3.92 11.87 -16.10
CA LYS A 58 2.57 12.28 -16.48
C LYS A 58 1.75 12.69 -15.26
N LEU A 59 1.93 12.00 -14.13
CA LEU A 59 1.27 12.34 -12.88
C LEU A 59 1.72 13.71 -12.35
N ILE A 60 3.00 14.05 -12.53
CA ILE A 60 3.55 15.36 -12.16
C ILE A 60 3.04 16.45 -13.11
N ALA A 61 2.76 16.13 -14.39
CA ALA A 61 2.24 17.09 -15.36
C ALA A 61 0.79 17.52 -15.06
N ASP A 62 -0.01 16.67 -14.38
CA ASP A 62 -1.34 17.00 -13.88
C ASP A 62 -1.46 16.65 -12.38
N PRO A 63 -0.94 17.51 -11.49
CA PRO A 63 -0.97 17.26 -10.05
C PRO A 63 -2.40 17.20 -9.48
N SER A 64 -3.35 17.92 -10.07
CA SER A 64 -4.73 17.97 -9.60
C SER A 64 -5.44 16.64 -9.81
N GLY A 65 -5.34 16.05 -10.98
CA GLY A 65 -5.88 14.72 -11.27
C GLY A 65 -5.24 13.64 -10.39
N TYR A 66 -3.93 13.69 -10.20
CA TYR A 66 -3.23 12.76 -9.33
C TYR A 66 -3.65 12.88 -7.87
N ILE A 67 -3.63 14.10 -7.30
CA ILE A 67 -3.93 14.33 -5.89
C ILE A 67 -5.39 14.00 -5.58
N PHE A 68 -6.32 14.53 -6.35
CA PHE A 68 -7.74 14.41 -6.02
C PHE A 68 -8.37 13.08 -6.47
N THR A 69 -7.82 12.42 -7.46
CA THR A 69 -8.37 11.14 -7.94
C THR A 69 -7.65 9.95 -7.28
N TRP A 70 -6.35 9.86 -7.44
CA TRP A 70 -5.60 8.69 -6.98
C TRP A 70 -5.36 8.66 -5.48
N LEU A 71 -4.92 9.78 -4.88
CA LEU A 71 -4.64 9.80 -3.44
C LEU A 71 -5.91 9.67 -2.61
N VAL A 72 -7.04 10.23 -3.05
CA VAL A 72 -8.33 10.06 -2.37
C VAL A 72 -8.79 8.60 -2.45
N ALA A 73 -8.69 7.95 -3.61
CA ALA A 73 -9.00 6.53 -3.75
C ALA A 73 -8.13 5.63 -2.87
N TYR A 74 -6.82 5.90 -2.85
CA TYR A 74 -5.88 5.20 -1.97
C TYR A 74 -6.19 5.40 -0.49
N SER A 75 -6.56 6.60 -0.09
CA SER A 75 -6.91 6.92 1.30
C SER A 75 -8.12 6.12 1.77
N ALA A 76 -9.13 5.94 0.93
CA ALA A 76 -10.30 5.13 1.23
C ALA A 76 -9.94 3.67 1.48
N LEU A 77 -9.10 3.09 0.60
CA LEU A 77 -8.62 1.72 0.74
C LEU A 77 -7.78 1.53 2.01
N LEU A 78 -6.77 2.38 2.21
CA LEU A 78 -5.88 2.29 3.36
C LEU A 78 -6.60 2.58 4.67
N GLY A 79 -7.57 3.49 4.67
CA GLY A 79 -8.42 3.79 5.82
C GLY A 79 -9.24 2.58 6.27
N ALA A 80 -9.85 1.86 5.32
CA ALA A 80 -10.60 0.64 5.61
C ALA A 80 -9.70 -0.47 6.19
N VAL A 81 -8.53 -0.69 5.57
CA VAL A 81 -7.53 -1.67 6.08
C VAL A 81 -7.03 -1.26 7.46
N GLY A 82 -6.67 0.01 7.65
CA GLY A 82 -6.23 0.53 8.95
C GLY A 82 -7.30 0.37 10.02
N GLY A 83 -8.57 0.65 9.70
CA GLY A 83 -9.70 0.44 10.61
C GLY A 83 -9.86 -1.01 11.03
N VAL A 84 -9.72 -1.95 10.10
CA VAL A 84 -9.77 -3.40 10.41
C VAL A 84 -8.62 -3.80 11.32
N LEU A 85 -7.39 -3.34 11.07
CA LEU A 85 -6.23 -3.64 11.93
C LEU A 85 -6.40 -3.08 13.34
N ILE A 86 -6.88 -1.85 13.47
CA ILE A 86 -7.15 -1.22 14.76
C ILE A 86 -8.25 -1.98 15.51
N ALA A 87 -9.33 -2.32 14.84
CA ALA A 87 -10.43 -3.08 15.45
C ALA A 87 -9.99 -4.49 15.87
N ASP A 88 -9.21 -5.19 15.02
CA ASP A 88 -8.68 -6.51 15.38
C ASP A 88 -7.79 -6.42 16.64
N TYR A 89 -6.86 -5.47 16.68
CA TYR A 89 -5.90 -5.35 17.77
C TYR A 89 -6.54 -4.87 19.08
N PHE A 90 -7.28 -3.77 19.05
CA PHE A 90 -7.80 -3.14 20.27
C PHE A 90 -9.12 -3.72 20.74
N VAL A 91 -10.02 -4.08 19.81
CA VAL A 91 -11.39 -4.52 20.16
C VAL A 91 -11.47 -6.04 20.29
N LEU A 92 -11.01 -6.78 19.27
CA LEU A 92 -11.13 -8.23 19.26
C LEU A 92 -10.08 -8.91 20.13
N ARG A 93 -8.82 -8.46 20.06
CA ARG A 93 -7.71 -9.07 20.81
C ARG A 93 -7.38 -8.37 22.11
N ARG A 94 -7.96 -7.21 22.38
CA ARG A 94 -7.74 -6.44 23.61
C ARG A 94 -6.28 -6.20 23.93
N THR A 95 -5.48 -5.93 22.87
CA THR A 95 -4.02 -5.72 22.93
C THR A 95 -3.18 -6.95 23.25
N GLU A 96 -3.79 -8.13 23.43
CA GLU A 96 -3.05 -9.37 23.62
C GLU A 96 -2.76 -10.03 22.27
N PHE A 97 -1.47 -10.26 22.00
CA PHE A 97 -0.99 -10.78 20.74
C PHE A 97 -0.11 -12.01 20.95
N ASP A 98 -0.58 -13.17 20.49
CA ASP A 98 0.22 -14.40 20.51
C ASP A 98 1.21 -14.41 19.33
N LEU A 99 2.40 -13.82 19.54
CA LEU A 99 3.45 -13.79 18.54
C LEU A 99 3.85 -15.19 18.02
N PRO A 100 4.04 -16.21 18.88
CA PRO A 100 4.34 -17.56 18.41
C PRO A 100 3.21 -18.16 17.55
N GLY A 101 1.96 -17.81 17.84
CA GLY A 101 0.79 -18.28 17.10
C GLY A 101 0.74 -17.79 15.66
N LEU A 102 1.33 -16.63 15.34
CA LEU A 102 1.42 -16.11 13.97
C LEU A 102 2.18 -17.04 13.01
N TYR A 103 3.18 -17.75 13.53
CA TYR A 103 4.05 -18.60 12.71
C TYR A 103 3.62 -20.07 12.73
N ARG A 104 2.52 -20.41 13.39
CA ARG A 104 2.00 -21.79 13.44
C ARG A 104 0.94 -22.03 12.38
N ARG A 105 1.20 -22.99 11.50
CA ARG A 105 0.15 -23.57 10.64
C ARG A 105 -0.93 -24.16 11.53
N ASN A 106 -2.20 -23.87 11.24
CA ASN A 106 -3.36 -24.25 12.04
C ASN A 106 -3.43 -23.60 13.44
N GLY A 107 -2.68 -22.50 13.65
CA GLY A 107 -2.79 -21.65 14.83
C GLY A 107 -4.01 -20.73 14.78
N PRO A 108 -4.23 -19.93 15.85
CA PRO A 108 -5.39 -19.03 15.97
C PRO A 108 -5.47 -17.97 14.85
N TYR A 109 -4.38 -17.73 14.13
CA TYR A 109 -4.30 -16.75 13.02
C TYR A 109 -4.34 -17.40 11.64
N TRP A 110 -4.44 -18.74 11.55
CA TRP A 110 -4.44 -19.40 10.24
C TRP A 110 -5.74 -19.19 9.47
N TYR A 111 -6.84 -18.93 10.15
CA TYR A 111 -8.18 -18.73 9.57
C TYR A 111 -8.57 -19.81 8.54
N ARG A 112 -9.22 -19.43 7.42
CA ARG A 112 -9.55 -20.33 6.31
C ARG A 112 -8.45 -20.26 5.25
N GLY A 113 -7.47 -21.17 5.33
CA GLY A 113 -6.39 -21.25 4.35
C GLY A 113 -5.50 -20.01 4.28
N GLY A 114 -5.31 -19.30 5.40
CA GLY A 114 -4.52 -18.07 5.49
C GLY A 114 -5.31 -16.78 5.30
N PHE A 115 -6.62 -16.84 5.02
CA PHE A 115 -7.45 -15.66 4.83
C PHE A 115 -8.47 -15.51 5.97
N ASN A 116 -8.60 -14.30 6.49
CA ASN A 116 -9.65 -13.94 7.44
C ASN A 116 -10.89 -13.42 6.70
N PRO A 117 -11.98 -14.20 6.55
CA PRO A 117 -13.15 -13.77 5.80
C PRO A 117 -13.84 -12.55 6.40
N ALA A 118 -13.86 -12.45 7.75
CA ALA A 118 -14.47 -11.32 8.43
C ALA A 118 -13.70 -10.02 8.15
N ALA A 119 -12.37 -10.07 8.18
CA ALA A 119 -11.54 -8.92 7.84
C ALA A 119 -11.75 -8.48 6.38
N LEU A 120 -11.83 -9.43 5.43
CA LEU A 120 -12.10 -9.12 4.03
C LEU A 120 -13.46 -8.44 3.84
N VAL A 121 -14.53 -9.00 4.44
CA VAL A 121 -15.86 -8.40 4.38
C VAL A 121 -15.87 -7.02 5.02
N ALA A 122 -15.25 -6.85 6.19
CA ALA A 122 -15.16 -5.55 6.87
C ALA A 122 -14.41 -4.52 6.02
N THR A 123 -13.33 -4.92 5.35
CA THR A 123 -12.60 -4.04 4.42
C THR A 123 -13.48 -3.60 3.25
N VAL A 124 -14.19 -4.54 2.61
CA VAL A 124 -15.11 -4.21 1.51
C VAL A 124 -16.23 -3.27 1.97
N LEU A 125 -16.84 -3.54 3.11
CA LEU A 125 -17.88 -2.69 3.69
C LEU A 125 -17.34 -1.31 4.09
N GLY A 126 -16.08 -1.22 4.53
CA GLY A 126 -15.42 0.05 4.85
C GLY A 126 -15.11 0.89 3.60
N ILE A 127 -14.85 0.26 2.46
CA ILE A 127 -14.60 0.94 1.19
C ILE A 127 -15.92 1.37 0.51
N ALA A 128 -16.97 0.58 0.63
CA ALA A 128 -18.23 0.77 -0.09
C ALA A 128 -18.81 2.20 0.01
N PRO A 129 -18.83 2.88 1.17
CA PRO A 129 -19.32 4.25 1.27
C PRO A 129 -18.50 5.28 0.50
N CYS A 130 -17.23 4.98 0.21
CA CYS A 130 -16.33 5.89 -0.50
C CYS A 130 -16.49 5.78 -2.04
N VAL A 131 -17.07 4.67 -2.52
CA VAL A 131 -17.21 4.38 -3.95
C VAL A 131 -18.05 5.45 -4.69
N PRO A 132 -19.23 5.88 -4.20
CA PRO A 132 -20.02 6.90 -4.89
C PRO A 132 -19.27 8.22 -5.07
N GLY A 133 -18.57 8.69 -4.02
CA GLY A 133 -17.78 9.91 -4.07
C GLY A 133 -16.61 9.80 -5.06
N PHE A 134 -15.95 8.65 -5.10
CA PHE A 134 -14.87 8.39 -6.06
C PHE A 134 -15.40 8.36 -7.51
N LEU A 135 -16.51 7.68 -7.76
CA LEU A 135 -17.15 7.64 -9.08
C LEU A 135 -17.59 9.02 -9.56
N ALA A 136 -18.12 9.85 -8.67
CA ALA A 136 -18.47 11.23 -8.99
C ALA A 136 -17.25 12.07 -9.42
N THR A 137 -16.07 11.79 -8.84
CA THR A 137 -14.82 12.48 -9.19
C THR A 137 -14.27 12.03 -10.54
N VAL A 138 -14.34 10.72 -10.85
CA VAL A 138 -13.76 10.14 -12.08
C VAL A 138 -14.71 10.26 -13.26
N SER A 139 -16.02 10.17 -13.03
CA SER A 139 -17.05 10.19 -14.08
C SER A 139 -18.22 11.06 -13.65
N PRO A 140 -18.15 12.38 -13.87
CA PRO A 140 -19.21 13.31 -13.49
C PRO A 140 -20.61 12.95 -14.05
N ASN A 141 -20.64 12.20 -15.15
CA ASN A 141 -21.89 11.75 -15.81
C ASN A 141 -22.57 10.56 -15.11
N ILE A 142 -21.92 9.92 -14.13
CA ILE A 142 -22.44 8.76 -13.40
C ILE A 142 -22.85 9.15 -11.97
N ALA A 143 -22.56 10.38 -11.55
CA ALA A 143 -22.97 10.86 -10.24
C ALA A 143 -24.51 10.89 -10.15
N PRO A 144 -25.13 10.20 -9.16
CA PRO A 144 -26.54 10.37 -8.89
C PRO A 144 -26.79 11.82 -8.46
N SER A 145 -27.71 12.49 -9.15
CA SER A 145 -28.23 13.81 -8.81
C SER A 145 -28.89 13.82 -7.42
#